data_e8ff6102cc5b19f5afb35c01ac8c5d6f
#
_entry.id   e8ff6102cc5b19f5afb35c01ac8c5d6f
#
_cell.length_a   1.000
_cell.length_b   1.000
_cell.length_c   1.000
_cell.angle_alpha   90.00
_cell.angle_beta   90.00
_cell.angle_gamma   90.00
#
_symmetry.space_group_name_H-M   'P 1'
#
loop_
_entity.id
_entity.type
_entity.pdbx_description
1 polymer ?
#
loop_
_entity_poly.entity_id
_entity_poly.type
_entity_poly.pdbx_seq_one_letter_code
_entity_poly.pdbx_strand_id
1 'polypeptide(L)'
;PEYDDYTGEFEIKLDETTELSIDLIEQFGHLDLKLSPYNAKVYFNDSLAMELELPSSIVFDNNTVEFKLKPGTYDVRAEKPFYLTKTLPATIKNKERTDIRLTLEAKSRSVAKKRAWMFPGLGHMYADAPSKGQKWLILGGASVIGTAYMGQSFLSNMDAFDIAKANYQAATEPTEIERLRPIYQSAMDDRNMSMVATAGFGAAYLTVWIWSALDINSVIPSEIDLRADIHLNKYGQLEASIAF
;
A
#
# COMPACT_ATOMS: atom_id res chain seq x y z
N PRO A 1 35.66 -9.92 1.24
CA PRO A 1 36.75 -9.24 1.92
C PRO A 1 36.58 -7.74 1.78
N GLU A 2 37.01 -7.00 2.83
CA GLU A 2 36.91 -5.53 2.87
C GLU A 2 38.17 -4.86 2.35
N TYR A 3 39.19 -5.68 2.06
CA TYR A 3 40.48 -5.25 1.62
C TYR A 3 40.90 -5.99 0.34
N ASP A 4 41.80 -5.40 -0.41
CA ASP A 4 42.46 -6.06 -1.54
C ASP A 4 43.31 -7.24 -1.04
N ASP A 5 43.36 -8.34 -1.81
CA ASP A 5 44.27 -9.45 -1.53
C ASP A 5 45.70 -8.97 -1.75
N TYR A 6 46.54 -9.21 -0.76
CA TYR A 6 47.97 -8.93 -0.87
C TYR A 6 48.75 -10.22 -1.15
N THR A 7 49.54 -10.21 -2.21
CA THR A 7 50.49 -11.26 -2.54
C THR A 7 51.88 -10.65 -2.68
N GLY A 8 52.84 -11.14 -1.92
CA GLY A 8 54.22 -10.68 -1.96
C GLY A 8 55.18 -11.83 -1.74
N GLU A 9 56.34 -11.75 -2.39
CA GLU A 9 57.45 -12.67 -2.15
C GLU A 9 58.42 -12.02 -1.19
N PHE A 10 58.93 -12.78 -0.20
CA PHE A 10 59.96 -12.32 0.74
C PHE A 10 61.00 -13.39 0.98
N GLU A 11 62.24 -12.98 1.16
CA GLU A 11 63.37 -13.83 1.41
C GLU A 11 63.63 -13.94 2.91
N ILE A 12 63.73 -15.17 3.43
CA ILE A 12 64.13 -15.45 4.81
C ILE A 12 65.60 -15.85 4.83
N LYS A 13 66.42 -15.11 5.59
CA LYS A 13 67.82 -15.43 5.80
C LYS A 13 68.05 -16.05 7.17
N LEU A 14 68.98 -16.94 7.23
CA LEU A 14 69.36 -17.62 8.47
C LEU A 14 69.89 -16.60 9.48
N ASP A 15 69.35 -16.63 10.70
CA ASP A 15 69.75 -15.76 11.84
C ASP A 15 69.40 -14.26 11.66
N GLU A 16 68.58 -13.93 10.72
CA GLU A 16 68.02 -12.54 10.56
C GLU A 16 66.54 -12.52 10.83
N THR A 17 66.06 -11.41 11.46
CA THR A 17 64.61 -11.16 11.63
C THR A 17 64.16 -10.38 10.43
N THR A 18 63.16 -10.92 9.67
CA THR A 18 62.52 -10.23 8.56
C THR A 18 61.22 -9.60 9.06
N GLU A 19 61.15 -8.28 9.05
CA GLU A 19 59.92 -7.53 9.35
C GLU A 19 59.14 -7.28 8.07
N LEU A 20 57.89 -7.75 8.03
CA LEU A 20 56.98 -7.52 6.90
C LEU A 20 55.86 -6.57 7.35
N SER A 21 55.83 -5.36 6.79
CA SER A 21 54.72 -4.44 6.97
C SER A 21 53.80 -4.52 5.75
N ILE A 22 52.51 -4.87 5.97
CA ILE A 22 51.51 -5.00 4.90
C ILE A 22 50.41 -3.96 5.13
N ASP A 23 50.32 -3.00 4.23
CA ASP A 23 49.20 -2.05 4.21
C ASP A 23 48.05 -2.60 3.36
N LEU A 24 46.98 -3.00 4.04
CA LEU A 24 45.79 -3.50 3.37
C LEU A 24 44.96 -2.32 2.81
N ILE A 25 44.63 -2.38 1.53
CA ILE A 25 43.89 -1.35 0.85
C ILE A 25 42.36 -1.67 0.94
N GLU A 26 41.65 -0.81 1.59
CA GLU A 26 40.18 -0.94 1.69
C GLU A 26 39.50 -0.79 0.30
N GLN A 27 38.58 -1.72 0.01
CA GLN A 27 37.75 -1.71 -1.21
C GLN A 27 36.39 -1.12 -0.91
N PHE A 28 36.27 0.20 -0.96
CA PHE A 28 34.98 0.91 -0.84
C PHE A 28 34.85 2.03 -1.88
N GLY A 29 33.59 2.28 -2.24
CA GLY A 29 33.19 3.52 -2.89
C GLY A 29 32.24 4.29 -2.00
N HIS A 30 31.96 5.52 -2.35
CA HIS A 30 31.08 6.43 -1.65
C HIS A 30 29.82 6.67 -2.46
N LEU A 31 28.65 6.56 -1.82
CA LEU A 31 27.37 6.92 -2.40
C LEU A 31 26.82 8.14 -1.67
N ASP A 32 26.73 9.26 -2.39
CA ASP A 32 26.09 10.48 -1.93
C ASP A 32 24.63 10.47 -2.38
N LEU A 33 23.72 10.17 -1.45
CA LEU A 33 22.30 10.03 -1.71
C LEU A 33 21.55 11.30 -1.28
N LYS A 34 20.96 12.00 -2.25
CA LYS A 34 20.04 13.12 -2.01
C LYS A 34 18.61 12.65 -1.99
N LEU A 35 17.95 12.81 -0.83
CA LEU A 35 16.57 12.38 -0.60
C LEU A 35 15.60 13.56 -0.54
N SER A 36 14.49 13.44 -1.22
CA SER A 36 13.35 14.34 -1.06
C SER A 36 12.05 13.53 -1.05
N PRO A 37 11.29 13.57 0.04
CA PRO A 37 11.56 14.18 1.33
C PRO A 37 12.69 13.44 2.10
N TYR A 38 13.44 14.17 2.92
CA TYR A 38 14.67 13.69 3.58
C TYR A 38 14.47 12.54 4.59
N ASN A 39 13.30 12.40 5.16
CA ASN A 39 12.96 11.36 6.16
C ASN A 39 12.31 10.11 5.54
N ALA A 40 12.71 9.75 4.32
CA ALA A 40 12.33 8.50 3.71
C ALA A 40 13.20 7.34 4.23
N LYS A 41 12.62 6.14 4.35
CA LYS A 41 13.38 4.92 4.61
C LYS A 41 14.12 4.51 3.35
N VAL A 42 15.40 4.14 3.50
CA VAL A 42 16.25 3.72 2.39
C VAL A 42 16.61 2.25 2.53
N TYR A 43 16.53 1.53 1.44
CA TYR A 43 16.87 0.11 1.35
C TYR A 43 17.90 -0.09 0.25
N PHE A 44 18.89 -0.96 0.51
CA PHE A 44 19.82 -1.48 -0.48
C PHE A 44 19.55 -2.96 -0.70
N ASN A 45 19.24 -3.37 -1.93
CA ASN A 45 18.90 -4.75 -2.27
C ASN A 45 17.87 -5.36 -1.29
N ASP A 46 16.76 -4.65 -1.02
CA ASP A 46 15.70 -4.99 -0.06
C ASP A 46 16.10 -5.06 1.44
N SER A 47 17.38 -4.86 1.77
CA SER A 47 17.81 -4.72 3.16
C SER A 47 17.69 -3.27 3.61
N LEU A 48 17.05 -3.05 4.77
CA LEU A 48 16.91 -1.70 5.33
C LEU A 48 18.32 -1.16 5.67
N ALA A 49 18.75 -0.16 4.91
CA ALA A 49 20.04 0.49 5.13
C ALA A 49 19.95 1.58 6.19
N MET A 50 18.83 2.31 6.21
CA MET A 50 18.66 3.43 7.13
C MET A 50 17.18 3.78 7.27
N GLU A 51 16.73 3.92 8.50
CA GLU A 51 15.51 4.63 8.86
C GLU A 51 15.93 6.01 9.36
N LEU A 52 15.68 7.02 8.54
CA LEU A 52 15.93 8.41 8.92
C LEU A 52 14.80 8.86 9.88
N GLU A 53 14.88 8.41 11.13
CA GLU A 53 14.21 9.10 12.21
C GLU A 53 14.97 10.39 12.48
N LEU A 54 14.27 11.52 12.63
CA LEU A 54 14.85 12.80 13.02
C LEU A 54 15.63 12.64 14.32
N PRO A 55 16.96 12.45 14.31
CA PRO A 55 17.71 12.73 15.51
C PRO A 55 17.94 14.24 15.52
N SER A 56 17.64 14.84 16.63
CA SER A 56 17.88 16.26 16.90
C SER A 56 19.35 16.74 16.74
N SER A 57 20.22 15.95 16.13
CA SER A 57 21.66 16.22 16.07
C SER A 57 22.41 15.87 14.79
N ILE A 58 21.77 15.32 13.75
CA ILE A 58 22.47 15.11 12.47
C ILE A 58 22.07 16.24 11.52
N VAL A 59 22.94 17.23 11.43
CA VAL A 59 22.87 18.29 10.41
C VAL A 59 23.26 17.66 9.08
N PHE A 60 22.26 17.27 8.29
CA PHE A 60 22.50 16.94 6.89
C PHE A 60 22.74 18.24 6.12
N ASP A 61 23.94 18.45 5.70
CA ASP A 61 24.23 19.53 4.75
C ASP A 61 23.50 19.17 3.44
N ASN A 62 22.49 19.97 3.08
CA ASN A 62 21.70 19.86 1.83
C ASN A 62 20.94 18.53 1.57
N ASN A 63 20.35 17.87 2.56
CA ASN A 63 19.57 16.61 2.38
C ASN A 63 20.38 15.47 1.73
N THR A 64 21.68 15.46 1.88
CA THR A 64 22.58 14.43 1.34
C THR A 64 23.05 13.52 2.46
N VAL A 65 22.94 12.21 2.22
CA VAL A 65 23.42 11.15 3.12
C VAL A 65 24.54 10.42 2.41
N GLU A 66 25.69 10.29 3.06
CA GLU A 66 26.84 9.57 2.54
C GLU A 66 26.83 8.12 3.07
N PHE A 67 26.99 7.16 2.16
CA PHE A 67 27.16 5.74 2.48
C PHE A 67 28.50 5.25 1.95
N LYS A 68 29.24 4.50 2.78
CA LYS A 68 30.43 3.77 2.38
C LYS A 68 30.03 2.34 2.03
N LEU A 69 30.12 1.94 0.77
CA LEU A 69 29.63 0.68 0.24
C LEU A 69 30.74 -0.07 -0.52
N LYS A 70 30.67 -1.41 -0.53
CA LYS A 70 31.56 -2.23 -1.35
C LYS A 70 31.26 -1.98 -2.85
N PRO A 71 32.27 -2.14 -3.75
CA PRO A 71 32.03 -2.07 -5.18
C PRO A 71 30.98 -3.09 -5.61
N GLY A 72 30.02 -2.66 -6.44
CA GLY A 72 28.92 -3.49 -6.88
C GLY A 72 27.76 -2.67 -7.40
N THR A 73 26.70 -3.35 -7.83
CA THR A 73 25.44 -2.73 -8.22
C THR A 73 24.38 -2.97 -7.14
N TYR A 74 23.73 -1.91 -6.72
CA TYR A 74 22.73 -1.89 -5.67
C TYR A 74 21.43 -1.32 -6.21
N ASP A 75 20.31 -1.93 -5.86
CA ASP A 75 18.99 -1.33 -6.03
C ASP A 75 18.69 -0.44 -4.81
N VAL A 76 18.78 0.87 -5.01
CA VAL A 76 18.51 1.86 -3.96
C VAL A 76 17.03 2.21 -4.00
N ARG A 77 16.29 1.75 -3.00
CA ARG A 77 14.84 1.95 -2.87
C ARG A 77 14.55 2.88 -1.70
N ALA A 78 13.73 3.91 -1.97
CA ALA A 78 13.25 4.81 -0.94
C ALA A 78 11.73 4.69 -0.76
N GLU A 79 11.28 4.70 0.50
CA GLU A 79 9.88 4.57 0.90
C GLU A 79 9.53 5.59 1.97
N LYS A 80 8.34 6.17 1.85
CA LYS A 80 7.74 7.02 2.88
C LYS A 80 6.22 6.87 2.83
N PRO A 81 5.51 6.85 3.97
CA PRO A 81 4.05 6.87 3.99
C PRO A 81 3.50 8.05 3.20
N PHE A 82 2.45 7.81 2.42
CA PHE A 82 1.79 8.75 1.51
C PHE A 82 2.61 9.18 0.29
N TYR A 83 3.74 8.53 0.02
CA TYR A 83 4.54 8.72 -1.19
C TYR A 83 4.62 7.45 -2.03
N LEU A 84 4.87 7.62 -3.32
CA LEU A 84 5.14 6.49 -4.21
C LEU A 84 6.56 6.00 -3.98
N THR A 85 6.73 4.71 -3.74
CA THR A 85 8.04 4.06 -3.63
C THR A 85 8.81 4.23 -4.93
N LYS A 86 10.10 4.56 -4.84
CA LYS A 86 10.98 4.70 -6.00
C LYS A 86 12.25 3.90 -5.79
N THR A 87 12.65 3.18 -6.84
CA THR A 87 13.89 2.40 -6.88
C THR A 87 14.76 2.89 -8.02
N LEU A 88 16.04 3.08 -7.78
CA LEU A 88 17.05 3.41 -8.79
C LEU A 88 18.27 2.51 -8.62
N PRO A 89 18.86 1.98 -9.71
CA PRO A 89 20.11 1.24 -9.64
C PRO A 89 21.27 2.21 -9.39
N ALA A 90 22.20 1.79 -8.50
CA ALA A 90 23.44 2.48 -8.18
C ALA A 90 24.63 1.55 -8.44
N THR A 91 25.57 1.97 -9.29
CA THR A 91 26.83 1.23 -9.47
C THR A 91 27.92 1.93 -8.70
N ILE A 92 28.44 1.26 -7.69
CA ILE A 92 29.51 1.73 -6.81
C ILE A 92 30.82 1.16 -7.32
N LYS A 93 31.79 2.05 -7.61
CA LYS A 93 33.14 1.66 -7.99
C LYS A 93 34.12 1.93 -6.85
N ASN A 94 35.21 1.15 -6.83
CA ASN A 94 36.24 1.31 -5.80
C ASN A 94 36.86 2.72 -5.83
N LYS A 95 36.92 3.37 -4.67
CA LYS A 95 37.47 4.72 -4.45
C LYS A 95 36.80 5.86 -5.24
N GLU A 96 35.65 5.58 -5.89
CA GLU A 96 34.88 6.60 -6.59
C GLU A 96 33.67 7.08 -5.75
N ARG A 97 33.22 8.32 -6.02
CA ARG A 97 31.95 8.88 -5.52
C ARG A 97 30.85 8.72 -6.56
N THR A 98 29.69 8.26 -6.11
CA THR A 98 28.48 8.12 -6.93
C THR A 98 27.40 9.00 -6.33
N ASP A 99 26.89 9.97 -7.11
CA ASP A 99 25.79 10.84 -6.69
C ASP A 99 24.45 10.33 -7.21
N ILE A 100 23.49 10.14 -6.31
CA ILE A 100 22.13 9.76 -6.69
C ILE A 100 21.13 10.72 -6.04
N ARG A 101 20.11 11.11 -6.82
CA ARG A 101 18.98 11.89 -6.33
C ARG A 101 17.71 11.07 -6.41
N LEU A 102 17.12 10.78 -5.24
CA LEU A 102 15.82 10.12 -5.10
C LEU A 102 14.77 11.14 -4.63
N THR A 103 13.90 11.54 -5.56
CA THR A 103 12.75 12.39 -5.26
C THR A 103 11.51 11.51 -5.31
N LEU A 104 10.80 11.38 -4.18
CA LEU A 104 9.55 10.65 -4.07
C LEU A 104 8.39 11.58 -4.44
N GLU A 105 7.42 11.04 -5.17
CA GLU A 105 6.20 11.74 -5.53
C GLU A 105 5.12 11.46 -4.48
N ALA A 106 4.44 12.50 -3.99
CA ALA A 106 3.33 12.33 -3.07
C ALA A 106 2.15 11.61 -3.75
N LYS A 107 1.50 10.70 -3.03
CA LYS A 107 0.31 10.02 -3.52
C LYS A 107 -0.84 11.00 -3.70
N SER A 108 -1.42 11.00 -4.88
CA SER A 108 -2.48 11.95 -5.22
C SER A 108 -3.79 11.62 -4.51
N ARG A 109 -4.36 12.62 -3.81
CA ARG A 109 -5.69 12.54 -3.18
C ARG A 109 -6.78 12.26 -4.21
N SER A 110 -6.66 12.81 -5.42
CA SER A 110 -7.62 12.57 -6.49
C SER A 110 -7.62 11.13 -6.98
N VAL A 111 -6.44 10.49 -7.06
CA VAL A 111 -6.31 9.07 -7.41
C VAL A 111 -6.90 8.18 -6.32
N ALA A 112 -6.66 8.49 -5.04
CA ALA A 112 -7.26 7.76 -3.94
C ALA A 112 -8.78 7.83 -3.96
N LYS A 113 -9.34 9.02 -4.19
CA LYS A 113 -10.80 9.22 -4.35
C LYS A 113 -11.34 8.41 -5.52
N LYS A 114 -10.71 8.48 -6.69
CA LYS A 114 -11.14 7.69 -7.85
C LYS A 114 -11.16 6.19 -7.54
N ARG A 115 -10.13 5.66 -6.87
CA ARG A 115 -10.08 4.26 -6.45
C ARG A 115 -11.16 3.91 -5.42
N ALA A 116 -11.44 4.79 -4.46
CA ALA A 116 -12.52 4.61 -3.48
C ALA A 116 -13.90 4.57 -4.13
N TRP A 117 -14.10 5.33 -5.21
CA TRP A 117 -15.32 5.30 -6.02
C TRP A 117 -15.41 4.09 -6.96
N MET A 118 -14.31 3.40 -7.26
CA MET A 118 -14.35 2.15 -8.03
C MET A 118 -14.85 0.98 -7.18
N PHE A 119 -14.33 0.84 -5.96
CA PHE A 119 -14.75 -0.18 -5.02
C PHE A 119 -14.39 0.22 -3.57
N PRO A 120 -15.25 -0.11 -2.57
CA PRO A 120 -14.95 0.17 -1.17
C PRO A 120 -13.59 -0.36 -0.74
N GLY A 121 -12.78 0.50 -0.10
CA GLY A 121 -11.47 0.12 0.45
C GLY A 121 -10.27 0.31 -0.48
N LEU A 122 -10.43 0.32 -1.82
CA LEU A 122 -9.29 0.47 -2.74
C LEU A 122 -8.56 1.81 -2.59
N GLY A 123 -9.29 2.88 -2.29
CA GLY A 123 -8.70 4.19 -2.01
C GLY A 123 -7.83 4.17 -0.76
N HIS A 124 -8.29 3.50 0.31
CA HIS A 124 -7.56 3.36 1.57
C HIS A 124 -6.29 2.51 1.42
N MET A 125 -6.34 1.43 0.61
CA MET A 125 -5.16 0.62 0.29
C MET A 125 -4.08 1.47 -0.41
N TYR A 126 -4.50 2.30 -1.36
CA TYR A 126 -3.59 3.23 -2.03
C TYR A 126 -3.03 4.30 -1.09
N ALA A 127 -3.82 4.72 -0.09
CA ALA A 127 -3.48 5.77 0.88
C ALA A 127 -2.68 5.26 2.10
N ASP A 128 -2.02 4.11 2.01
CA ASP A 128 -1.25 3.49 3.10
C ASP A 128 -2.05 3.24 4.39
N ALA A 129 -3.36 3.04 4.26
CA ALA A 129 -4.25 2.65 5.34
C ALA A 129 -4.83 1.23 5.13
N PRO A 130 -3.97 0.18 5.05
CA PRO A 130 -4.42 -1.16 4.65
C PRO A 130 -5.43 -1.77 5.60
N SER A 131 -5.32 -1.52 6.91
CA SER A 131 -6.27 -2.05 7.89
C SER A 131 -7.69 -1.47 7.72
N LYS A 132 -7.81 -0.17 7.39
CA LYS A 132 -9.08 0.45 7.03
C LYS A 132 -9.57 -0.08 5.67
N GLY A 133 -8.67 -0.16 4.69
CA GLY A 133 -8.98 -0.66 3.35
C GLY A 133 -9.52 -2.07 3.36
N GLN A 134 -8.92 -2.99 4.12
CA GLN A 134 -9.38 -4.37 4.27
C GLN A 134 -10.78 -4.45 4.88
N LYS A 135 -11.08 -3.65 5.91
CA LYS A 135 -12.42 -3.61 6.51
C LYS A 135 -13.49 -3.22 5.48
N TRP A 136 -13.24 -2.17 4.70
CA TRP A 136 -14.15 -1.73 3.66
C TRP A 136 -14.28 -2.74 2.51
N LEU A 137 -13.18 -3.40 2.12
CA LEU A 137 -13.19 -4.47 1.12
C LEU A 137 -14.04 -5.66 1.55
N ILE A 138 -13.91 -6.11 2.81
CA ILE A 138 -14.68 -7.23 3.35
C ILE A 138 -16.17 -6.87 3.42
N LEU A 139 -16.52 -5.69 3.96
CA LEU A 139 -17.90 -5.25 4.07
C LEU A 139 -18.56 -5.09 2.68
N GLY A 140 -17.84 -4.45 1.74
CA GLY A 140 -18.33 -4.28 0.37
C GLY A 140 -18.47 -5.62 -0.36
N GLY A 141 -17.46 -6.48 -0.26
CA GLY A 141 -17.49 -7.82 -0.86
C GLY A 141 -18.62 -8.70 -0.32
N ALA A 142 -18.79 -8.75 1.01
CA ALA A 142 -19.88 -9.49 1.63
C ALA A 142 -21.26 -8.98 1.18
N SER A 143 -21.44 -7.67 1.08
CA SER A 143 -22.68 -7.08 0.59
C SER A 143 -22.97 -7.41 -0.87
N VAL A 144 -21.95 -7.41 -1.75
CA VAL A 144 -22.11 -7.82 -3.17
C VAL A 144 -22.48 -9.29 -3.26
N ILE A 145 -21.76 -10.16 -2.54
CA ILE A 145 -22.06 -11.62 -2.53
C ILE A 145 -23.46 -11.86 -2.00
N GLY A 146 -23.85 -11.19 -0.91
CA GLY A 146 -25.20 -11.30 -0.36
C GLY A 146 -26.28 -10.85 -1.34
N THR A 147 -26.07 -9.74 -2.04
CA THR A 147 -26.99 -9.24 -3.09
C THR A 147 -27.13 -10.25 -4.23
N ALA A 148 -26.01 -10.82 -4.71
CA ALA A 148 -26.04 -11.79 -5.81
C ALA A 148 -26.77 -13.08 -5.40
N TYR A 149 -26.46 -13.62 -4.21
CA TYR A 149 -27.08 -14.85 -3.69
C TYR A 149 -28.58 -14.66 -3.46
N MET A 150 -28.97 -13.58 -2.79
CA MET A 150 -30.39 -13.30 -2.53
C MET A 150 -31.13 -12.91 -3.81
N GLY A 151 -30.47 -12.25 -4.77
CA GLY A 151 -31.03 -11.94 -6.08
C GLY A 151 -31.36 -13.21 -6.87
N GLN A 152 -30.47 -14.21 -6.86
CA GLN A 152 -30.75 -15.52 -7.47
C GLN A 152 -31.90 -16.22 -6.78
N SER A 153 -31.95 -16.20 -5.44
CA SER A 153 -33.07 -16.77 -4.68
C SER A 153 -34.37 -16.07 -5.00
N PHE A 154 -34.36 -14.74 -5.16
CA PHE A 154 -35.54 -13.98 -5.56
C PHE A 154 -36.07 -14.40 -6.93
N LEU A 155 -35.19 -14.55 -7.94
CA LEU A 155 -35.59 -14.99 -9.28
C LEU A 155 -36.24 -16.40 -9.23
N SER A 156 -35.64 -17.34 -8.52
CA SER A 156 -36.17 -18.69 -8.35
C SER A 156 -37.53 -18.68 -7.61
N ASN A 157 -37.67 -17.88 -6.56
CA ASN A 157 -38.90 -17.76 -5.81
C ASN A 157 -39.99 -17.00 -6.61
N MET A 158 -39.61 -16.13 -7.52
CA MET A 158 -40.55 -15.47 -8.44
C MET A 158 -41.17 -16.46 -9.40
N ASP A 159 -40.37 -17.36 -10.00
CA ASP A 159 -40.88 -18.42 -10.87
C ASP A 159 -41.80 -19.38 -10.12
N ALA A 160 -41.41 -19.78 -8.90
CA ALA A 160 -42.24 -20.63 -8.05
C ALA A 160 -43.58 -19.98 -7.67
N PHE A 161 -43.54 -18.70 -7.35
CA PHE A 161 -44.74 -17.90 -7.08
C PHE A 161 -45.65 -17.79 -8.30
N ASP A 162 -45.13 -17.55 -9.49
CA ASP A 162 -45.93 -17.44 -10.70
C ASP A 162 -46.65 -18.75 -11.04
N ILE A 163 -45.99 -19.90 -10.86
CA ILE A 163 -46.53 -21.24 -11.00
C ILE A 163 -47.66 -21.45 -9.95
N ALA A 164 -47.35 -21.20 -8.67
CA ALA A 164 -48.35 -21.37 -7.59
C ALA A 164 -49.57 -20.49 -7.77
N LYS A 165 -49.35 -19.23 -8.22
CA LYS A 165 -50.45 -18.27 -8.54
C LYS A 165 -51.31 -18.77 -9.70
N ALA A 166 -50.72 -19.23 -10.78
CA ALA A 166 -51.45 -19.76 -11.95
C ALA A 166 -52.30 -20.95 -11.56
N ASN A 167 -51.74 -21.90 -10.80
CA ASN A 167 -52.50 -23.07 -10.33
C ASN A 167 -53.63 -22.67 -9.38
N TYR A 168 -53.40 -21.76 -8.44
CA TYR A 168 -54.45 -21.28 -7.53
C TYR A 168 -55.59 -20.57 -8.26
N GLN A 169 -55.28 -19.73 -9.28
CA GLN A 169 -56.24 -19.02 -10.08
C GLN A 169 -57.02 -19.93 -11.02
N ALA A 170 -56.48 -21.06 -11.47
CA ALA A 170 -57.14 -22.01 -12.33
C ALA A 170 -58.05 -22.98 -11.57
N ALA A 171 -57.91 -23.07 -10.25
CA ALA A 171 -58.74 -23.98 -9.42
C ALA A 171 -60.18 -23.49 -9.35
N THR A 172 -61.14 -24.37 -9.67
CA THR A 172 -62.57 -24.10 -9.61
C THR A 172 -63.29 -24.84 -8.47
N GLU A 173 -62.72 -25.96 -8.02
CA GLU A 173 -63.27 -26.78 -6.97
C GLU A 173 -62.89 -26.27 -5.58
N PRO A 174 -63.84 -26.15 -4.61
CA PRO A 174 -63.53 -25.62 -3.27
C PRO A 174 -62.42 -26.38 -2.52
N THR A 175 -62.38 -27.69 -2.65
CA THR A 175 -61.37 -28.54 -2.04
C THR A 175 -59.97 -28.31 -2.62
N GLU A 176 -59.88 -28.03 -3.91
CA GLU A 176 -58.61 -27.73 -4.57
C GLU A 176 -58.14 -26.31 -4.20
N ILE A 177 -59.04 -25.36 -4.11
CA ILE A 177 -58.73 -23.99 -3.65
C ILE A 177 -58.15 -24.01 -2.24
N GLU A 178 -58.76 -24.77 -1.32
CA GLU A 178 -58.29 -24.91 0.05
C GLU A 178 -56.91 -25.55 0.09
N ARG A 179 -56.64 -26.56 -0.74
CA ARG A 179 -55.32 -27.24 -0.84
C ARG A 179 -54.25 -26.32 -1.40
N LEU A 180 -54.55 -25.52 -2.42
CA LEU A 180 -53.60 -24.66 -3.11
C LEU A 180 -53.31 -23.32 -2.40
N ARG A 181 -54.23 -22.84 -1.55
CA ARG A 181 -54.08 -21.59 -0.81
C ARG A 181 -52.81 -21.48 0.01
N PRO A 182 -52.46 -22.49 0.87
CA PRO A 182 -51.23 -22.41 1.64
C PRO A 182 -49.97 -22.46 0.76
N ILE A 183 -49.99 -23.20 -0.35
CA ILE A 183 -48.88 -23.24 -1.32
C ILE A 183 -48.65 -21.88 -1.96
N TYR A 184 -49.75 -21.22 -2.41
CA TYR A 184 -49.66 -19.88 -2.96
C TYR A 184 -49.15 -18.86 -1.93
N GLN A 185 -49.66 -18.95 -0.66
CA GLN A 185 -49.23 -18.02 0.38
C GLN A 185 -47.76 -18.22 0.72
N SER A 186 -47.28 -19.49 0.88
CA SER A 186 -45.86 -19.77 1.13
C SER A 186 -44.97 -19.26 0.00
N ALA A 187 -45.32 -19.49 -1.26
CA ALA A 187 -44.57 -19.01 -2.41
C ALA A 187 -44.54 -17.47 -2.48
N MET A 188 -45.59 -16.80 -2.08
CA MET A 188 -45.66 -15.35 -1.98
C MET A 188 -44.75 -14.81 -0.87
N ASP A 189 -44.73 -15.46 0.29
CA ASP A 189 -43.90 -15.06 1.42
C ASP A 189 -42.41 -15.29 1.13
N ASP A 190 -42.04 -16.40 0.50
CA ASP A 190 -40.67 -16.73 0.10
C ASP A 190 -40.13 -15.72 -0.93
N ARG A 191 -40.97 -15.35 -1.94
CA ARG A 191 -40.64 -14.30 -2.91
C ARG A 191 -40.46 -12.94 -2.23
N ASN A 192 -41.36 -12.57 -1.32
CA ASN A 192 -41.30 -11.27 -0.65
C ASN A 192 -40.06 -11.20 0.29
N MET A 193 -39.79 -12.28 1.03
CA MET A 193 -38.62 -12.34 1.89
C MET A 193 -37.31 -12.22 1.10
N SER A 194 -37.15 -12.96 -0.01
CA SER A 194 -35.96 -12.87 -0.86
C SER A 194 -35.82 -11.53 -1.55
N MET A 195 -36.93 -10.88 -1.93
CA MET A 195 -36.93 -9.52 -2.46
C MET A 195 -36.43 -8.51 -1.42
N VAL A 196 -36.96 -8.55 -0.21
CA VAL A 196 -36.54 -7.66 0.90
C VAL A 196 -35.06 -7.89 1.26
N ALA A 197 -34.63 -9.15 1.30
CA ALA A 197 -33.24 -9.49 1.59
C ALA A 197 -32.29 -8.98 0.49
N THR A 198 -32.65 -9.14 -0.80
CA THR A 198 -31.88 -8.61 -1.94
C THR A 198 -31.75 -7.09 -1.86
N ALA A 199 -32.87 -6.41 -1.63
CA ALA A 199 -32.89 -4.95 -1.49
C ALA A 199 -32.06 -4.50 -0.26
N GLY A 200 -32.13 -5.22 0.85
CA GLY A 200 -31.35 -4.97 2.07
C GLY A 200 -29.83 -5.05 1.83
N PHE A 201 -29.35 -6.12 1.19
CA PHE A 201 -27.94 -6.25 0.85
C PHE A 201 -27.48 -5.21 -0.17
N GLY A 202 -28.32 -4.88 -1.16
CA GLY A 202 -28.03 -3.81 -2.12
C GLY A 202 -27.90 -2.43 -1.45
N ALA A 203 -28.83 -2.11 -0.55
CA ALA A 203 -28.77 -0.88 0.24
C ALA A 203 -27.55 -0.85 1.17
N ALA A 204 -27.19 -1.96 1.81
CA ALA A 204 -25.98 -2.09 2.62
C ALA A 204 -24.72 -1.84 1.78
N TYR A 205 -24.64 -2.41 0.56
CA TYR A 205 -23.53 -2.15 -0.35
C TYR A 205 -23.40 -0.67 -0.70
N LEU A 206 -24.49 -0.01 -1.08
CA LEU A 206 -24.47 1.41 -1.41
C LEU A 206 -24.01 2.26 -0.22
N THR A 207 -24.49 1.92 0.99
CA THR A 207 -24.09 2.61 2.22
C THR A 207 -22.58 2.45 2.49
N VAL A 208 -22.07 1.22 2.43
CA VAL A 208 -20.64 0.90 2.60
C VAL A 208 -19.80 1.64 1.54
N TRP A 209 -20.24 1.62 0.30
CA TRP A 209 -19.55 2.26 -0.81
C TRP A 209 -19.45 3.78 -0.65
N ILE A 210 -20.57 4.46 -0.39
CA ILE A 210 -20.60 5.91 -0.17
C ILE A 210 -19.76 6.29 1.04
N TRP A 211 -19.92 5.57 2.14
CA TRP A 211 -19.18 5.87 3.37
C TRP A 211 -17.66 5.67 3.20
N SER A 212 -17.25 4.60 2.56
CA SER A 212 -15.84 4.37 2.20
C SER A 212 -15.30 5.50 1.33
N ALA A 213 -16.08 5.98 0.34
CA ALA A 213 -15.66 7.07 -0.52
C ALA A 213 -15.57 8.43 0.20
N LEU A 214 -16.34 8.65 1.25
CA LEU A 214 -16.25 9.85 2.10
C LEU A 214 -15.11 9.76 3.11
N ASP A 215 -14.90 8.59 3.71
CA ASP A 215 -13.85 8.37 4.74
C ASP A 215 -12.44 8.57 4.20
N ILE A 216 -12.19 8.36 2.90
CA ILE A 216 -10.88 8.57 2.30
C ILE A 216 -10.34 9.99 2.47
N ASN A 217 -11.21 10.98 2.64
CA ASN A 217 -10.79 12.36 2.87
C ASN A 217 -10.11 12.56 4.23
N SER A 218 -10.38 11.69 5.20
CA SER A 218 -9.77 11.74 6.54
C SER A 218 -8.43 11.02 6.60
N VAL A 219 -8.08 10.23 5.56
CA VAL A 219 -6.90 9.35 5.56
C VAL A 219 -5.71 10.00 4.86
N ILE A 220 -5.94 10.64 3.72
CA ILE A 220 -4.86 11.29 2.98
C ILE A 220 -4.70 12.73 3.46
N PRO A 221 -3.50 13.12 3.94
CA PRO A 221 -3.15 14.49 4.23
C PRO A 221 -3.39 15.41 3.03
N SER A 222 -3.59 16.71 3.27
CA SER A 222 -3.63 17.67 2.17
C SER A 222 -2.27 17.71 1.45
N GLU A 223 -2.26 18.09 0.17
CA GLU A 223 -0.99 18.26 -0.56
C GLU A 223 -0.08 19.31 0.11
N ILE A 224 -0.68 20.28 0.79
CA ILE A 224 0.03 21.30 1.55
C ILE A 224 0.79 20.66 2.72
N ASP A 225 0.16 19.72 3.45
CA ASP A 225 0.80 19.05 4.59
C ASP A 225 1.96 18.15 4.15
N LEU A 226 1.89 17.59 2.93
CA LEU A 226 2.94 16.73 2.38
C LEU A 226 4.10 17.53 1.78
N ARG A 227 3.88 18.78 1.37
CA ARG A 227 4.91 19.66 0.76
C ARG A 227 5.59 20.57 1.77
N ALA A 228 5.05 20.70 2.98
CA ALA A 228 5.67 21.47 4.04
C ALA A 228 6.82 20.66 4.66
N ASP A 229 8.02 20.80 4.12
CA ASP A 229 9.24 20.32 4.77
C ASP A 229 9.62 21.33 5.86
N ILE A 230 9.35 20.98 7.11
CA ILE A 230 9.79 21.75 8.27
C ILE A 230 11.16 21.20 8.67
N HIS A 231 12.21 22.00 8.53
CA HIS A 231 13.55 21.64 8.98
C HIS A 231 14.13 22.71 9.90
N LEU A 232 15.01 22.26 10.80
CA LEU A 232 15.79 23.16 11.63
C LEU A 232 17.03 23.59 10.83
N ASN A 233 17.24 24.89 10.68
CA ASN A 233 18.48 25.38 10.09
C ASN A 233 19.67 25.16 11.05
N LYS A 234 20.88 25.39 10.55
CA LYS A 234 22.12 25.25 11.34
C LYS A 234 22.20 26.09 12.62
N TYR A 235 21.28 27.01 12.82
CA TYR A 235 21.15 27.84 14.03
C TYR A 235 20.02 27.38 14.97
N GLY A 236 19.37 26.22 14.70
CA GLY A 236 18.27 25.70 15.49
C GLY A 236 16.94 26.44 15.27
N GLN A 237 16.82 27.22 14.21
CA GLN A 237 15.56 27.89 13.85
C GLN A 237 14.72 26.99 12.94
N LEU A 238 13.42 26.97 13.16
CA LEU A 238 12.46 26.29 12.31
C LEU A 238 12.35 27.00 10.96
N GLU A 239 12.79 26.34 9.92
CA GLU A 239 12.59 26.78 8.53
C GLU A 239 11.52 25.88 7.89
N ALA A 240 10.46 26.50 7.37
CA ALA A 240 9.45 25.81 6.58
C ALA A 240 9.68 26.15 5.09
N SER A 241 10.04 25.15 4.28
CA SER A 241 10.07 25.31 2.84
C SER A 241 8.81 24.73 2.22
N ILE A 242 8.06 25.54 1.50
CA ILE A 242 6.93 25.08 0.68
C ILE A 242 7.43 25.07 -0.76
N ALA A 243 7.52 23.88 -1.37
CA ALA A 243 7.79 23.77 -2.80
C ALA A 243 6.48 24.06 -3.56
N PHE A 244 6.48 25.16 -4.33
CA PHE A 244 5.40 25.53 -5.25
C PHE A 244 5.50 24.76 -6.56
#